data_b223b4eb8d27e030bc611231eccb0575
#
_entry.id   b223b4eb8d27e030bc611231eccb0575
#
_cell.length_a   1.000
_cell.length_b   1.000
_cell.length_c   1.000
_cell.angle_alpha   90.00
_cell.angle_beta   90.00
_cell.angle_gamma   90.00
#
_symmetry.space_group_name_H-M   'P 1'
#
loop_
_entity.id
_entity.type
_entity.pdbx_description
1 polymer ?
#
loop_
_entity_poly.entity_id
_entity_poly.type
_entity_poly.pdbx_seq_one_letter_code
_entity_poly.pdbx_strand_id
1 'polypeptide(L)'
;LVGNDIGCGMALWQTDILARKYNADKFEKRLSALDDVAEESWLEENLPSAFAQHPWRSSLGSIGGGNHFAELQQVDQIINAELFALAGLDAQHLQLLVHSGSRGLGQSILQRHIASFSHHGLPEGSDDALAFARFNRHLIALRIMQQVKATGSPVLDVAHNFVSACRIGDQQGVLHRKGATPDDCGLVVIPGSRGDYSRLVQPVRSEETLHSLAHGAGRKWGRTECKGRLAAKYTATQLSRTELGSRVICRDKQLIFEEAPQAYKSAESVVQCQGRPD
;
A
#
# COMPACT_ATOMS: atom_id res chain seq x y z
N LEU A 1 18.84 6.23 -6.41
CA LEU A 1 18.31 6.87 -5.19
C LEU A 1 17.03 6.18 -4.74
N VAL A 2 16.98 5.72 -3.49
CA VAL A 2 15.77 5.18 -2.86
C VAL A 2 14.77 6.33 -2.63
N GLY A 3 13.47 6.05 -2.70
CA GLY A 3 12.47 7.04 -2.28
C GLY A 3 12.50 7.29 -0.76
N ASN A 4 11.93 8.39 -0.31
CA ASN A 4 11.90 8.78 1.12
C ASN A 4 11.21 7.76 2.04
N ASP A 5 10.37 6.87 1.48
CA ASP A 5 9.60 5.88 2.24
C ASP A 5 10.11 4.47 1.95
N ILE A 6 11.29 4.15 2.50
CA ILE A 6 11.89 2.83 2.39
C ILE A 6 10.92 1.80 2.99
N GLY A 7 10.69 0.70 2.27
CA GLY A 7 9.77 -0.35 2.72
C GLY A 7 8.30 -0.09 2.42
N CYS A 8 7.94 1.04 1.73
CA CYS A 8 6.58 1.22 1.23
C CYS A 8 6.16 -0.02 0.42
N GLY A 9 4.97 -0.54 0.69
CA GLY A 9 4.51 -1.80 0.15
C GLY A 9 3.02 -2.02 0.34
N MET A 10 2.54 -3.14 -0.19
CA MET A 10 1.17 -3.61 -0.12
C MET A 10 1.06 -4.86 0.74
N ALA A 11 0.10 -4.88 1.66
CA ALA A 11 -0.29 -6.07 2.39
C ALA A 11 -1.76 -6.37 2.15
N LEU A 12 -2.08 -7.61 1.81
CA LEU A 12 -3.45 -8.10 1.60
C LEU A 12 -3.81 -9.12 2.68
N TRP A 13 -5.02 -9.00 3.19
CA TRP A 13 -5.57 -9.87 4.22
C TRP A 13 -6.90 -10.43 3.77
N GLN A 14 -7.14 -11.71 3.97
CA GLN A 14 -8.47 -12.30 3.92
C GLN A 14 -9.13 -12.08 5.27
N THR A 15 -10.30 -11.42 5.30
CA THR A 15 -11.05 -11.19 6.54
C THR A 15 -12.23 -12.18 6.66
N ASP A 16 -12.82 -12.27 7.86
CA ASP A 16 -14.06 -13.00 8.14
C ASP A 16 -15.33 -12.15 7.96
N ILE A 17 -15.20 -10.95 7.38
CA ILE A 17 -16.33 -10.05 7.13
C ILE A 17 -17.11 -10.53 5.90
N LEU A 18 -18.30 -11.08 6.09
CA LEU A 18 -19.17 -11.44 4.98
C LEU A 18 -19.55 -10.21 4.14
N ALA A 19 -19.24 -10.22 2.84
CA ALA A 19 -19.52 -9.12 1.93
C ALA A 19 -21.02 -8.74 1.92
N ARG A 20 -21.93 -9.71 1.96
CA ARG A 20 -23.38 -9.48 2.04
C ARG A 20 -23.87 -8.80 3.32
N LYS A 21 -23.04 -8.76 4.38
CA LYS A 21 -23.32 -8.09 5.66
C LYS A 21 -22.66 -6.73 5.76
N TYR A 22 -21.91 -6.31 4.74
CA TYR A 22 -21.28 -5.00 4.71
C TYR A 22 -22.34 -3.89 4.72
N ASN A 23 -22.11 -2.91 5.59
CA ASN A 23 -22.92 -1.70 5.68
C ASN A 23 -21.99 -0.49 5.75
N ALA A 24 -21.96 0.27 4.67
CA ALA A 24 -21.03 1.38 4.51
C ALA A 24 -21.12 2.43 5.61
N ASP A 25 -22.32 2.82 6.04
CA ASP A 25 -22.52 3.84 7.09
C ASP A 25 -21.99 3.37 8.44
N LYS A 26 -22.23 2.09 8.76
CA LYS A 26 -21.75 1.48 10.00
C LYS A 26 -20.21 1.39 10.02
N PHE A 27 -19.61 1.01 8.89
CA PHE A 27 -18.15 0.89 8.79
C PHE A 27 -17.49 2.27 8.78
N GLU A 28 -18.02 3.24 8.02
CA GLU A 28 -17.54 4.62 8.03
C GLU A 28 -17.51 5.19 9.45
N LYS A 29 -18.60 5.01 10.22
CA LYS A 29 -18.68 5.46 11.62
C LYS A 29 -17.63 4.79 12.53
N ARG A 30 -17.39 3.48 12.35
CA ARG A 30 -16.41 2.74 13.16
C ARG A 30 -14.97 3.10 12.82
N LEU A 31 -14.69 3.32 11.54
CA LEU A 31 -13.34 3.55 11.05
C LEU A 31 -12.93 5.03 11.07
N SER A 32 -13.86 5.97 11.33
CA SER A 32 -13.60 7.41 11.30
C SER A 32 -12.51 7.88 12.29
N ALA A 33 -12.25 7.12 13.35
CA ALA A 33 -11.20 7.43 14.32
C ALA A 33 -9.81 6.94 13.89
N LEU A 34 -9.70 6.10 12.86
CA LEU A 34 -8.43 5.50 12.44
C LEU A 34 -7.54 6.41 11.58
N ASP A 35 -8.03 7.59 11.19
CA ASP A 35 -7.22 8.59 10.48
C ASP A 35 -6.16 9.25 11.40
N ASP A 36 -6.20 8.97 12.70
CA ASP A 36 -5.23 9.41 13.71
C ASP A 36 -4.15 8.34 13.96
N VAL A 37 -3.06 8.76 14.59
CA VAL A 37 -2.04 7.85 15.14
C VAL A 37 -2.64 6.91 16.18
N ALA A 38 -2.01 5.76 16.40
CA ALA A 38 -2.45 4.84 17.44
C ALA A 38 -2.25 5.47 18.82
N GLU A 39 -3.19 5.22 19.75
CA GLU A 39 -3.05 5.62 21.14
C GLU A 39 -1.91 4.85 21.81
N GLU A 40 -1.23 5.49 22.74
CA GLU A 40 -0.08 4.90 23.42
C GLU A 40 -0.43 3.61 24.15
N SER A 41 -1.56 3.57 24.86
CA SER A 41 -2.06 2.37 25.53
C SER A 41 -2.27 1.20 24.55
N TRP A 42 -2.82 1.49 23.37
CA TRP A 42 -3.00 0.47 22.33
C TRP A 42 -1.65 -0.04 21.81
N LEU A 43 -0.67 0.85 21.64
CA LEU A 43 0.68 0.46 21.22
C LEU A 43 1.34 -0.43 22.28
N GLU A 44 1.24 -0.09 23.56
CA GLU A 44 1.79 -0.89 24.66
C GLU A 44 1.22 -2.32 24.69
N GLU A 45 -0.05 -2.49 24.40
CA GLU A 45 -0.71 -3.80 24.34
C GLU A 45 -0.34 -4.62 23.10
N ASN A 46 -0.02 -3.98 21.98
CA ASN A 46 0.12 -4.65 20.67
C ASN A 46 1.55 -4.66 20.12
N LEU A 47 2.52 -3.95 20.76
CA LEU A 47 3.91 -3.95 20.31
C LEU A 47 4.70 -5.11 20.93
N PRO A 48 5.39 -5.93 20.10
CA PRO A 48 6.38 -6.86 20.62
C PRO A 48 7.58 -6.12 21.19
N SER A 49 8.33 -6.78 22.11
CA SER A 49 9.49 -6.21 22.77
C SER A 49 10.53 -5.60 21.82
N ALA A 50 10.70 -6.16 20.64
CA ALA A 50 11.61 -5.66 19.61
C ALA A 50 11.30 -4.23 19.14
N PHE A 51 10.03 -3.82 19.18
CA PHE A 51 9.60 -2.47 18.80
C PHE A 51 9.24 -1.56 19.98
N ALA A 52 9.18 -2.09 21.19
CA ALA A 52 8.74 -1.35 22.38
C ALA A 52 9.61 -0.12 22.68
N GLN A 53 10.91 -0.18 22.40
CA GLN A 53 11.86 0.91 22.59
C GLN A 53 12.31 1.57 21.26
N HIS A 54 11.65 1.24 20.15
CA HIS A 54 12.02 1.80 18.85
C HIS A 54 11.77 3.32 18.81
N PRO A 55 12.73 4.17 18.35
CA PRO A 55 12.59 5.63 18.37
C PRO A 55 11.37 6.16 17.59
N TRP A 56 10.91 5.41 16.60
CA TRP A 56 9.76 5.75 15.75
C TRP A 56 8.48 5.00 16.12
N ARG A 57 8.42 4.36 17.29
CA ARG A 57 7.30 3.51 17.71
C ARG A 57 5.94 4.24 17.67
N SER A 58 5.91 5.53 17.98
CA SER A 58 4.69 6.34 17.99
C SER A 58 4.03 6.51 16.61
N SER A 59 4.75 6.20 15.52
CA SER A 59 4.20 6.23 14.17
C SER A 59 3.65 4.87 13.71
N LEU A 60 3.86 3.80 14.48
CA LEU A 60 3.34 2.47 14.17
C LEU A 60 1.80 2.44 14.25
N GLY A 61 1.19 1.61 13.42
CA GLY A 61 -0.26 1.52 13.30
C GLY A 61 -0.90 2.74 12.63
N SER A 62 -0.11 3.68 12.07
CA SER A 62 -0.61 4.83 11.33
C SER A 62 -0.50 4.64 9.82
N ILE A 63 -1.57 4.94 9.08
CA ILE A 63 -1.63 4.80 7.62
C ILE A 63 -0.67 5.80 6.97
N GLY A 64 -0.79 7.08 7.31
CA GLY A 64 0.00 8.16 6.77
C GLY A 64 -0.68 8.93 5.66
N GLY A 65 0.03 9.93 5.13
CA GLY A 65 -0.45 10.79 4.07
C GLY A 65 -0.04 10.33 2.66
N GLY A 66 -0.37 11.15 1.67
CA GLY A 66 -0.07 10.88 0.27
C GLY A 66 -0.93 9.76 -0.29
N ASN A 67 -0.31 8.85 -1.02
CA ASN A 67 -0.97 7.68 -1.61
C ASN A 67 -1.08 6.47 -0.66
N HIS A 68 -0.81 6.64 0.62
CA HIS A 68 -1.05 5.59 1.60
C HIS A 68 -2.55 5.46 1.90
N PHE A 69 -3.00 4.22 2.04
CA PHE A 69 -4.39 3.90 2.31
C PHE A 69 -4.54 2.55 2.99
N ALA A 70 -5.70 2.33 3.56
CA ALA A 70 -6.18 1.01 3.94
C ALA A 70 -7.65 0.92 3.53
N GLU A 71 -8.02 -0.13 2.83
CA GLU A 71 -9.38 -0.26 2.28
C GLU A 71 -9.91 -1.68 2.34
N LEU A 72 -11.20 -1.81 2.66
CA LEU A 72 -11.94 -3.05 2.53
C LEU A 72 -12.41 -3.17 1.07
N GLN A 73 -12.10 -4.30 0.46
CA GLN A 73 -12.40 -4.62 -0.93
C GLN A 73 -13.32 -5.84 -1.01
N GLN A 74 -14.09 -5.90 -2.08
CA GLN A 74 -14.90 -7.06 -2.45
C GLN A 74 -14.39 -7.62 -3.76
N VAL A 75 -14.38 -8.93 -3.89
CA VAL A 75 -14.06 -9.60 -5.16
C VAL A 75 -15.15 -9.28 -6.17
N ASP A 76 -14.73 -8.74 -7.31
CA ASP A 76 -15.61 -8.46 -8.45
C ASP A 76 -15.58 -9.62 -9.45
N GLN A 77 -14.39 -10.07 -9.84
CA GLN A 77 -14.22 -11.13 -10.82
C GLN A 77 -13.03 -12.04 -10.45
N ILE A 78 -13.22 -13.33 -10.66
CA ILE A 78 -12.18 -14.35 -10.54
C ILE A 78 -11.83 -14.83 -11.96
N ILE A 79 -10.62 -14.49 -12.44
CA ILE A 79 -10.12 -14.87 -13.76
C ILE A 79 -9.47 -16.26 -13.70
N ASN A 80 -8.72 -16.54 -12.65
CA ASN A 80 -8.08 -17.83 -12.41
C ASN A 80 -8.52 -18.38 -11.04
N ALA A 81 -9.45 -19.34 -11.05
CA ALA A 81 -10.02 -19.92 -9.85
C ALA A 81 -9.01 -20.74 -9.03
N GLU A 82 -8.04 -21.36 -9.69
CA GLU A 82 -7.03 -22.19 -9.06
C GLU A 82 -6.04 -21.32 -8.27
N LEU A 83 -5.53 -20.26 -8.86
CA LEU A 83 -4.68 -19.28 -8.18
C LEU A 83 -5.42 -18.56 -7.05
N PHE A 84 -6.69 -18.24 -7.25
CA PHE A 84 -7.52 -17.61 -6.23
C PHE A 84 -7.68 -18.51 -4.99
N ALA A 85 -7.96 -19.79 -5.21
CA ALA A 85 -8.06 -20.76 -4.12
C ALA A 85 -6.72 -21.01 -3.43
N LEU A 86 -5.63 -21.11 -4.21
CA LEU A 86 -4.27 -21.29 -3.68
C LEU A 86 -3.82 -20.10 -2.81
N ALA A 87 -4.27 -18.89 -3.14
CA ALA A 87 -4.05 -17.70 -2.33
C ALA A 87 -4.83 -17.70 -0.99
N GLY A 88 -5.69 -18.68 -0.76
CA GLY A 88 -6.53 -18.75 0.45
C GLY A 88 -7.61 -17.69 0.50
N LEU A 89 -8.06 -17.19 -0.65
CA LEU A 89 -9.07 -16.15 -0.75
C LEU A 89 -10.50 -16.75 -0.83
N ASP A 90 -11.45 -16.02 -0.27
CA ASP A 90 -12.87 -16.32 -0.31
C ASP A 90 -13.66 -15.11 -0.81
N ALA A 91 -14.34 -15.27 -1.95
CA ALA A 91 -15.14 -14.21 -2.56
C ALA A 91 -16.40 -13.82 -1.76
N GLN A 92 -16.83 -14.63 -0.82
CA GLN A 92 -17.96 -14.29 0.05
C GLN A 92 -17.58 -13.31 1.17
N HIS A 93 -16.29 -13.13 1.42
CA HIS A 93 -15.75 -12.26 2.46
C HIS A 93 -14.98 -11.09 1.87
N LEU A 94 -14.93 -9.99 2.62
CA LEU A 94 -14.13 -8.85 2.24
C LEU A 94 -12.64 -9.12 2.45
N GLN A 95 -11.83 -8.52 1.60
CA GLN A 95 -10.38 -8.44 1.76
C GLN A 95 -10.00 -7.07 2.32
N LEU A 96 -8.92 -7.02 3.09
CA LEU A 96 -8.34 -5.76 3.57
C LEU A 96 -7.00 -5.54 2.88
N LEU A 97 -6.91 -4.47 2.10
CA LEU A 97 -5.67 -4.03 1.45
C LEU A 97 -5.08 -2.84 2.21
N VAL A 98 -3.80 -2.93 2.57
CA VAL A 98 -3.07 -1.88 3.28
C VAL A 98 -1.85 -1.46 2.47
N HIS A 99 -1.76 -0.17 2.16
CA HIS A 99 -0.61 0.48 1.54
C HIS A 99 0.01 1.47 2.52
N SER A 100 1.19 1.16 3.04
CA SER A 100 1.95 2.04 3.94
C SER A 100 3.42 1.64 3.97
N GLY A 101 4.25 2.49 4.57
CA GLY A 101 5.69 2.31 4.63
C GLY A 101 6.29 2.55 6.01
N SER A 102 7.59 2.85 6.05
CA SER A 102 8.36 3.04 7.28
C SER A 102 8.19 4.43 7.93
N ARG A 103 7.27 5.23 7.41
CA ARG A 103 6.96 6.55 7.97
C ARG A 103 8.23 7.43 7.98
N GLY A 104 8.42 8.21 9.05
CA GLY A 104 9.59 9.08 9.21
C GLY A 104 10.93 8.34 9.31
N LEU A 105 10.94 7.05 9.66
CA LEU A 105 12.16 6.25 9.74
C LEU A 105 12.88 6.20 8.39
N GLY A 106 12.18 5.83 7.32
CA GLY A 106 12.78 5.73 5.98
C GLY A 106 13.35 7.05 5.49
N GLN A 107 12.67 8.16 5.75
CA GLN A 107 13.17 9.49 5.43
C GLN A 107 14.46 9.82 6.19
N SER A 108 14.52 9.50 7.49
CA SER A 108 15.69 9.72 8.33
C SER A 108 16.91 8.91 7.86
N ILE A 109 16.69 7.65 7.45
CA ILE A 109 17.73 6.78 6.87
C ILE A 109 18.26 7.38 5.58
N LEU A 110 17.38 7.80 4.66
CA LEU A 110 17.78 8.42 3.41
C LEU A 110 18.58 9.70 3.63
N GLN A 111 18.16 10.56 4.56
CA GLN A 111 18.88 11.81 4.88
C GLN A 111 20.28 11.51 5.41
N ARG A 112 20.45 10.54 6.30
CA ARG A 112 21.77 10.12 6.80
C ARG A 112 22.66 9.57 5.68
N HIS A 113 22.10 8.74 4.80
CA HIS A 113 22.82 8.17 3.67
C HIS A 113 23.32 9.27 2.69
N ILE A 114 22.48 10.27 2.41
CA ILE A 114 22.86 11.42 1.58
C ILE A 114 23.96 12.25 2.27
N ALA A 115 23.84 12.50 3.57
CA ALA A 115 24.80 13.29 4.33
C ALA A 115 26.17 12.60 4.45
N SER A 116 26.23 11.28 4.49
CA SER A 116 27.47 10.52 4.57
C SER A 116 28.24 10.47 3.26
N PHE A 117 27.72 10.99 2.15
CA PHE A 117 28.32 10.91 0.80
C PHE A 117 28.78 9.49 0.41
N SER A 118 28.16 8.47 0.97
CA SER A 118 28.46 7.09 0.64
C SER A 118 27.92 6.80 -0.77
N HIS A 119 28.81 6.78 -1.76
CA HIS A 119 28.43 6.48 -3.13
C HIS A 119 28.25 4.98 -3.41
N HIS A 120 28.59 4.12 -2.45
CA HIS A 120 28.61 2.67 -2.63
C HIS A 120 27.86 1.96 -1.52
N GLY A 121 26.96 1.06 -1.91
CA GLY A 121 26.26 0.15 -1.01
C GLY A 121 24.80 0.52 -0.71
N LEU A 122 24.19 -0.32 0.09
CA LEU A 122 22.84 -0.13 0.60
C LEU A 122 22.85 0.91 1.72
N PRO A 123 21.81 1.78 1.82
CA PRO A 123 21.68 2.66 2.97
C PRO A 123 21.65 1.86 4.26
N GLU A 124 22.52 2.20 5.21
CA GLU A 124 22.56 1.55 6.53
C GLU A 124 21.20 1.74 7.23
N GLY A 125 20.64 0.64 7.79
CA GLY A 125 19.32 0.62 8.40
C GLY A 125 18.16 0.37 7.42
N SER A 126 18.43 0.06 6.14
CA SER A 126 17.37 -0.25 5.17
C SER A 126 16.56 -1.47 5.59
N ASP A 127 17.19 -2.51 6.15
CA ASP A 127 16.51 -3.72 6.61
C ASP A 127 15.61 -3.44 7.82
N ASP A 128 16.05 -2.55 8.72
CA ASP A 128 15.22 -2.07 9.83
C ASP A 128 13.98 -1.32 9.32
N ALA A 129 14.15 -0.45 8.33
CA ALA A 129 13.01 0.25 7.71
C ALA A 129 12.05 -0.71 7.00
N LEU A 130 12.55 -1.77 6.34
CA LEU A 130 11.73 -2.80 5.71
C LEU A 130 10.93 -3.59 6.76
N ALA A 131 11.59 -4.03 7.82
CA ALA A 131 10.93 -4.73 8.93
C ALA A 131 9.89 -3.85 9.63
N PHE A 132 10.24 -2.59 9.89
CA PHE A 132 9.34 -1.59 10.47
C PHE A 132 8.11 -1.35 9.60
N ALA A 133 8.30 -1.16 8.28
CA ALA A 133 7.21 -0.92 7.35
C ALA A 133 6.25 -2.11 7.26
N ARG A 134 6.78 -3.33 7.20
CA ARG A 134 5.99 -4.57 7.21
C ARG A 134 5.18 -4.68 8.50
N PHE A 135 5.80 -4.42 9.63
CA PHE A 135 5.12 -4.46 10.92
C PHE A 135 4.09 -3.34 11.05
N ASN A 136 4.37 -2.14 10.51
CA ASN A 136 3.39 -1.04 10.46
C ASN A 136 2.11 -1.45 9.69
N ARG A 137 2.24 -2.08 8.51
CA ARG A 137 1.10 -2.58 7.74
C ARG A 137 0.31 -3.63 8.52
N HIS A 138 1.00 -4.53 9.25
CA HIS A 138 0.35 -5.49 10.13
C HIS A 138 -0.47 -4.81 11.22
N LEU A 139 0.08 -3.82 11.90
CA LEU A 139 -0.61 -3.08 12.95
C LEU A 139 -1.79 -2.26 12.43
N ILE A 140 -1.68 -1.66 11.23
CA ILE A 140 -2.81 -0.99 10.58
C ILE A 140 -3.95 -1.99 10.35
N ALA A 141 -3.65 -3.16 9.79
CA ALA A 141 -4.65 -4.21 9.56
C ALA A 141 -5.30 -4.66 10.88
N LEU A 142 -4.51 -4.89 11.92
CA LEU A 142 -5.00 -5.26 13.24
C LEU A 142 -5.96 -4.20 13.83
N ARG A 143 -5.58 -2.91 13.78
CA ARG A 143 -6.42 -1.81 14.23
C ARG A 143 -7.77 -1.77 13.51
N ILE A 144 -7.74 -1.90 12.18
CA ILE A 144 -8.97 -1.91 11.37
C ILE A 144 -9.85 -3.09 11.77
N MET A 145 -9.31 -4.30 11.82
CA MET A 145 -10.05 -5.50 12.18
C MET A 145 -10.66 -5.41 13.57
N GLN A 146 -9.92 -4.91 14.56
CA GLN A 146 -10.42 -4.68 15.91
C GLN A 146 -11.61 -3.69 15.92
N GLN A 147 -11.50 -2.56 15.19
CA GLN A 147 -12.57 -1.55 15.11
C GLN A 147 -13.85 -2.09 14.48
N VAL A 148 -13.74 -2.93 13.48
CA VAL A 148 -14.92 -3.53 12.83
C VAL A 148 -15.38 -4.83 13.49
N LYS A 149 -14.65 -5.31 14.52
CA LYS A 149 -14.88 -6.56 15.24
C LYS A 149 -14.80 -7.76 14.30
N ALA A 150 -13.72 -7.85 13.56
CA ALA A 150 -13.41 -8.92 12.64
C ALA A 150 -12.03 -9.51 12.92
N THR A 151 -11.78 -10.65 12.29
CA THR A 151 -10.47 -11.31 12.25
C THR A 151 -10.04 -11.50 10.80
N GLY A 152 -8.77 -11.87 10.58
CA GLY A 152 -8.29 -12.13 9.24
C GLY A 152 -6.90 -12.77 9.25
N SER A 153 -6.52 -13.33 8.10
CA SER A 153 -5.24 -13.95 7.87
C SER A 153 -4.47 -13.21 6.77
N PRO A 154 -3.16 -13.01 6.93
CA PRO A 154 -2.35 -12.38 5.88
C PRO A 154 -2.30 -13.29 4.65
N VAL A 155 -2.43 -12.68 3.47
CA VAL A 155 -2.31 -13.34 2.17
C VAL A 155 -0.94 -13.03 1.56
N LEU A 156 -0.56 -11.76 1.54
CA LEU A 156 0.74 -11.30 1.06
C LEU A 156 1.16 -9.99 1.75
N ASP A 157 2.46 -9.73 1.74
CA ASP A 157 3.05 -8.42 2.08
C ASP A 157 4.29 -8.19 1.22
N VAL A 158 4.23 -7.26 0.28
CA VAL A 158 5.26 -7.02 -0.72
C VAL A 158 5.67 -5.55 -0.74
N ALA A 159 6.95 -5.29 -0.46
CA ALA A 159 7.53 -3.96 -0.59
C ALA A 159 7.83 -3.62 -2.07
N HIS A 160 7.67 -2.35 -2.43
CA HIS A 160 7.94 -1.82 -3.78
C HIS A 160 8.82 -0.56 -3.77
N ASN A 161 9.46 -0.28 -2.63
CA ASN A 161 10.37 0.86 -2.45
C ASN A 161 11.55 0.45 -1.56
N PHE A 162 12.59 -0.12 -2.17
CA PHE A 162 13.77 -0.61 -1.49
C PHE A 162 14.96 -0.78 -2.45
N VAL A 163 16.12 -1.07 -1.87
CA VAL A 163 17.35 -1.36 -2.61
C VAL A 163 17.78 -2.79 -2.28
N SER A 164 18.18 -3.54 -3.29
CA SER A 164 18.68 -4.90 -3.12
C SER A 164 19.87 -5.16 -4.03
N ALA A 165 20.76 -6.05 -3.61
CA ALA A 165 21.74 -6.62 -4.52
C ALA A 165 21.00 -7.40 -5.62
N CYS A 166 21.48 -7.33 -6.85
CA CYS A 166 20.93 -8.06 -7.98
C CYS A 166 22.02 -8.53 -8.93
N ARG A 167 21.68 -9.53 -9.73
CA ARG A 167 22.46 -9.98 -10.87
C ARG A 167 21.57 -10.01 -12.11
N ILE A 168 22.02 -9.37 -13.19
CA ILE A 168 21.34 -9.35 -14.49
C ILE A 168 22.35 -9.79 -15.51
N GLY A 169 22.12 -10.95 -16.12
CA GLY A 169 23.14 -11.64 -16.92
C GLY A 169 24.41 -11.88 -16.12
N ASP A 170 25.56 -11.43 -16.61
CA ASP A 170 26.85 -11.56 -15.94
C ASP A 170 27.22 -10.37 -15.03
N GLN A 171 26.36 -9.34 -14.99
CA GLN A 171 26.63 -8.13 -14.19
C GLN A 171 26.02 -8.25 -12.79
N GLN A 172 26.84 -7.96 -11.78
CA GLN A 172 26.39 -7.77 -10.40
C GLN A 172 26.22 -6.27 -10.15
N GLY A 173 25.16 -5.91 -9.43
CA GLY A 173 24.85 -4.53 -9.14
C GLY A 173 23.88 -4.36 -7.99
N VAL A 174 23.35 -3.15 -7.91
CA VAL A 174 22.36 -2.76 -6.91
C VAL A 174 21.12 -2.29 -7.64
N LEU A 175 19.98 -2.92 -7.38
CA LEU A 175 18.71 -2.57 -7.97
C LEU A 175 17.92 -1.67 -7.02
N HIS A 176 17.60 -0.48 -7.51
CA HIS A 176 16.78 0.49 -6.78
C HIS A 176 15.34 0.41 -7.27
N ARG A 177 14.44 -0.09 -6.43
CA ARG A 177 13.01 -0.08 -6.70
C ARG A 177 12.35 1.11 -6.05
N LYS A 178 11.59 1.86 -6.82
CA LYS A 178 10.73 2.95 -6.35
C LYS A 178 9.39 2.90 -7.07
N GLY A 179 8.37 2.40 -6.39
CA GLY A 179 7.09 2.14 -7.04
C GLY A 179 7.20 1.01 -8.07
N ALA A 180 8.08 0.05 -7.81
CA ALA A 180 8.29 -1.13 -8.64
C ALA A 180 8.30 -2.37 -7.74
N THR A 181 7.37 -3.28 -8.02
CA THR A 181 7.19 -4.52 -7.26
C THR A 181 8.09 -5.62 -7.83
N PRO A 182 8.76 -6.44 -7.02
CA PRO A 182 9.51 -7.60 -7.50
C PRO A 182 8.62 -8.60 -8.24
N ASP A 183 9.19 -9.30 -9.23
CA ASP A 183 8.49 -10.33 -10.00
C ASP A 183 8.70 -11.76 -9.46
N ASP A 184 9.44 -11.90 -8.36
CA ASP A 184 9.83 -13.19 -7.75
C ASP A 184 9.26 -13.42 -6.34
N CYS A 185 8.30 -12.59 -5.91
CA CYS A 185 7.73 -12.64 -4.56
C CYS A 185 6.36 -13.36 -4.49
N GLY A 186 5.98 -14.13 -5.51
CA GLY A 186 4.67 -14.76 -5.61
C GLY A 186 3.58 -13.80 -6.09
N LEU A 187 2.39 -13.90 -5.53
CA LEU A 187 1.29 -13.01 -5.89
C LEU A 187 1.55 -11.57 -5.45
N VAL A 188 1.14 -10.61 -6.28
CA VAL A 188 1.22 -9.18 -5.98
C VAL A 188 -0.09 -8.47 -6.27
N VAL A 189 -0.35 -7.38 -5.54
CA VAL A 189 -1.49 -6.49 -5.81
C VAL A 189 -1.02 -5.28 -6.61
N ILE A 190 -1.72 -4.99 -7.70
CA ILE A 190 -1.62 -3.75 -8.47
C ILE A 190 -2.90 -2.95 -8.20
N PRO A 191 -2.90 -2.02 -7.23
CA PRO A 191 -4.08 -1.22 -6.94
C PRO A 191 -4.36 -0.21 -8.03
N GLY A 192 -5.63 -0.01 -8.28
CA GLY A 192 -6.13 1.16 -8.98
C GLY A 192 -6.15 2.41 -8.10
N SER A 193 -6.79 3.46 -8.55
CA SER A 193 -7.17 4.56 -7.67
C SER A 193 -8.36 4.15 -6.80
N ARG A 194 -8.70 4.95 -5.79
CA ARG A 194 -9.84 4.66 -4.88
C ARG A 194 -11.22 4.52 -5.55
N GLY A 195 -11.32 4.79 -6.83
CA GLY A 195 -12.53 4.62 -7.64
C GLY A 195 -12.34 3.65 -8.80
N ASP A 196 -11.30 2.81 -8.75
CA ASP A 196 -10.95 1.84 -9.79
C ASP A 196 -10.69 0.47 -9.15
N TYR A 197 -10.61 -0.56 -9.96
CA TYR A 197 -10.35 -1.92 -9.50
C TYR A 197 -8.87 -2.12 -9.14
N SER A 198 -8.63 -2.95 -8.13
CA SER A 198 -7.31 -3.53 -7.88
C SER A 198 -7.20 -4.89 -8.56
N ARG A 199 -5.99 -5.26 -8.98
CA ARG A 199 -5.70 -6.56 -9.60
C ARG A 199 -4.76 -7.35 -8.71
N LEU A 200 -5.13 -8.59 -8.39
CA LEU A 200 -4.20 -9.56 -7.82
C LEU A 200 -3.64 -10.39 -8.98
N VAL A 201 -2.34 -10.37 -9.16
CA VAL A 201 -1.66 -10.98 -10.30
C VAL A 201 -0.51 -11.87 -9.84
N GLN A 202 -0.20 -12.89 -10.64
CA GLN A 202 1.03 -13.64 -10.52
C GLN A 202 2.03 -13.11 -11.56
N PRO A 203 3.14 -12.51 -11.13
CA PRO A 203 4.15 -12.00 -12.05
C PRO A 203 4.81 -13.13 -12.86
N VAL A 204 5.26 -12.78 -14.05
CA VAL A 204 6.19 -13.59 -14.84
C VAL A 204 7.56 -12.95 -14.73
N ARG A 205 8.56 -13.73 -14.34
CA ARG A 205 9.94 -13.23 -14.20
C ARG A 205 10.52 -12.78 -15.53
N SER A 206 11.12 -11.58 -15.54
CA SER A 206 11.74 -11.02 -16.75
C SER A 206 12.94 -10.15 -16.40
N GLU A 207 14.09 -10.43 -17.03
CA GLU A 207 15.28 -9.57 -16.95
C GLU A 207 15.06 -8.25 -17.72
N GLU A 208 14.25 -8.23 -18.77
CA GLU A 208 13.95 -7.04 -19.57
C GLU A 208 13.27 -5.95 -18.75
N THR A 209 12.44 -6.35 -17.78
CA THR A 209 11.79 -5.42 -16.84
C THR A 209 12.60 -5.18 -15.57
N LEU A 210 13.87 -5.62 -15.54
CA LEU A 210 14.73 -5.60 -14.35
C LEU A 210 14.05 -6.30 -13.16
N HIS A 211 13.45 -7.47 -13.40
CA HIS A 211 12.74 -8.24 -12.39
C HIS A 211 11.70 -7.43 -11.61
N SER A 212 10.95 -6.58 -12.30
CA SER A 212 10.01 -5.65 -11.66
C SER A 212 8.76 -5.40 -12.49
N LEU A 213 7.67 -5.10 -11.81
CA LEU A 213 6.40 -4.67 -12.41
C LEU A 213 5.87 -3.41 -11.71
N ALA A 214 4.96 -2.68 -12.35
CA ALA A 214 4.37 -1.50 -11.73
C ALA A 214 3.61 -1.85 -10.46
N HIS A 215 3.77 -1.04 -9.42
CA HIS A 215 3.12 -1.24 -8.12
C HIS A 215 1.69 -0.69 -8.06
N GLY A 216 1.17 -0.05 -9.11
CA GLY A 216 -0.16 0.57 -9.14
C GLY A 216 -0.38 1.41 -10.39
N ALA A 217 -1.53 2.07 -10.47
CA ALA A 217 -1.98 2.78 -11.66
C ALA A 217 -1.09 3.95 -12.11
N GLY A 218 -0.33 4.55 -11.18
CA GLY A 218 0.47 5.74 -11.46
C GLY A 218 -0.37 7.00 -11.68
N ARG A 219 0.26 8.17 -11.55
CA ARG A 219 -0.41 9.47 -11.61
C ARG A 219 -0.36 10.08 -13.02
N LYS A 220 -1.41 10.82 -13.38
CA LYS A 220 -1.46 11.69 -14.57
C LYS A 220 -0.98 13.10 -14.23
N TRP A 221 -1.25 13.57 -13.00
CA TRP A 221 -1.01 14.95 -12.56
C TRP A 221 -0.13 15.00 -11.31
N GLY A 222 0.63 16.08 -11.17
CA GLY A 222 1.32 16.40 -9.92
C GLY A 222 0.31 16.65 -8.80
N ARG A 223 0.69 16.34 -7.54
CA ARG A 223 -0.21 16.53 -6.39
C ARG A 223 -0.68 17.98 -6.26
N THR A 224 0.22 18.93 -6.40
CA THR A 224 -0.06 20.37 -6.28
C THR A 224 -1.05 20.90 -7.31
N GLU A 225 -1.20 20.22 -8.46
CA GLU A 225 -2.10 20.60 -9.52
C GLU A 225 -3.54 20.14 -9.30
N CYS A 226 -3.75 19.05 -8.53
CA CYS A 226 -5.02 18.36 -8.44
C CYS A 226 -6.15 19.24 -7.94
N LYS A 227 -5.93 20.00 -6.86
CA LYS A 227 -6.95 20.89 -6.31
C LYS A 227 -7.35 21.98 -7.30
N GLY A 228 -6.40 22.61 -7.98
CA GLY A 228 -6.67 23.63 -9.00
C GLY A 228 -7.49 23.09 -10.17
N ARG A 229 -7.24 21.83 -10.59
CA ARG A 229 -7.97 21.18 -11.69
C ARG A 229 -9.38 20.72 -11.31
N LEU A 230 -9.61 20.37 -10.04
CA LEU A 230 -10.82 19.68 -9.60
C LEU A 230 -11.78 20.55 -8.80
N ALA A 231 -11.30 21.56 -8.05
CA ALA A 231 -12.14 22.34 -7.13
C ALA A 231 -13.27 23.14 -7.79
N ALA A 232 -13.12 23.47 -9.07
CA ALA A 232 -14.20 24.12 -9.84
C ALA A 232 -15.34 23.16 -10.22
N LYS A 233 -15.09 21.84 -10.17
CA LYS A 233 -16.04 20.81 -10.63
C LYS A 233 -16.57 19.94 -9.50
N TYR A 234 -15.80 19.78 -8.43
CA TYR A 234 -16.09 18.84 -7.35
C TYR A 234 -15.85 19.48 -5.99
N THR A 235 -16.69 19.16 -5.05
CA THR A 235 -16.43 19.38 -3.61
C THR A 235 -15.66 18.19 -3.01
N ALA A 236 -15.01 18.39 -1.86
CA ALA A 236 -14.38 17.30 -1.13
C ALA A 236 -15.39 16.19 -0.76
N THR A 237 -16.62 16.55 -0.40
CA THR A 237 -17.69 15.60 -0.09
C THR A 237 -18.08 14.73 -1.30
N GLN A 238 -18.15 15.30 -2.50
CA GLN A 238 -18.40 14.53 -3.72
C GLN A 238 -17.23 13.57 -4.02
N LEU A 239 -15.98 14.03 -3.86
CA LEU A 239 -14.80 13.19 -4.06
C LEU A 239 -14.61 12.14 -2.95
N SER A 240 -15.33 12.23 -1.84
CA SER A 240 -15.36 11.20 -0.80
C SER A 240 -16.30 10.04 -1.11
N ARG A 241 -16.97 10.06 -2.23
CA ARG A 241 -17.81 8.98 -2.76
C ARG A 241 -17.30 8.62 -4.14
N THR A 242 -17.17 7.34 -4.42
CA THR A 242 -16.71 6.86 -5.73
C THR A 242 -17.87 6.26 -6.52
N GLU A 243 -17.69 6.10 -7.83
CA GLU A 243 -18.66 5.44 -8.70
C GLU A 243 -18.86 3.96 -8.33
N LEU A 244 -17.85 3.33 -7.75
CA LEU A 244 -17.95 1.96 -7.21
C LEU A 244 -18.68 1.89 -5.85
N GLY A 245 -19.18 3.02 -5.33
CA GLY A 245 -19.86 3.07 -4.04
C GLY A 245 -18.94 3.12 -2.82
N SER A 246 -17.63 3.20 -3.02
CA SER A 246 -16.66 3.32 -1.93
C SER A 246 -16.82 4.62 -1.17
N ARG A 247 -16.48 4.58 0.12
CA ARG A 247 -16.48 5.74 1.01
C ARG A 247 -15.06 6.04 1.47
N VAL A 248 -14.67 7.31 1.33
CA VAL A 248 -13.34 7.79 1.69
C VAL A 248 -13.42 8.46 3.05
N ILE A 249 -12.69 7.90 4.01
CA ILE A 249 -12.50 8.48 5.34
C ILE A 249 -11.15 9.17 5.33
N CYS A 250 -11.15 10.50 5.33
CA CYS A 250 -9.94 11.32 5.35
C CYS A 250 -10.28 12.71 5.89
N ARG A 251 -9.57 13.14 6.93
CA ARG A 251 -9.75 14.48 7.54
C ARG A 251 -9.07 15.57 6.74
N ASP A 252 -8.01 15.24 6.01
CA ASP A 252 -7.31 16.19 5.15
C ASP A 252 -8.05 16.39 3.84
N LYS A 253 -8.75 17.54 3.76
CA LYS A 253 -9.50 17.91 2.56
C LYS A 253 -8.59 18.12 1.33
N GLN A 254 -7.33 18.52 1.52
CA GLN A 254 -6.41 18.68 0.41
C GLN A 254 -6.04 17.31 -0.17
N LEU A 255 -5.77 16.34 0.70
CA LEU A 255 -5.47 14.97 0.30
C LEU A 255 -6.64 14.30 -0.47
N ILE A 256 -7.89 14.66 -0.14
CA ILE A 256 -9.06 14.20 -0.89
C ILE A 256 -8.98 14.63 -2.37
N PHE A 257 -8.51 15.84 -2.66
CA PHE A 257 -8.30 16.31 -4.03
C PHE A 257 -7.05 15.68 -4.65
N GLU A 258 -5.95 15.61 -3.92
CA GLU A 258 -4.68 15.09 -4.42
C GLU A 258 -4.79 13.64 -4.85
N GLU A 259 -5.53 12.82 -4.11
CA GLU A 259 -5.71 11.39 -4.36
C GLU A 259 -7.05 11.05 -5.07
N ALA A 260 -7.64 12.04 -5.73
CA ALA A 260 -8.86 11.83 -6.52
C ALA A 260 -8.61 10.88 -7.71
N PRO A 261 -9.58 10.02 -8.08
CA PRO A 261 -9.42 9.05 -9.18
C PRO A 261 -8.98 9.70 -10.49
N GLN A 262 -9.44 10.92 -10.78
CA GLN A 262 -9.11 11.67 -11.98
C GLN A 262 -7.62 11.99 -12.12
N ALA A 263 -6.87 12.00 -11.00
CA ALA A 263 -5.44 12.26 -11.00
C ALA A 263 -4.59 11.04 -11.41
N TYR A 264 -5.21 9.88 -11.57
CA TYR A 264 -4.54 8.61 -11.86
C TYR A 264 -4.80 8.09 -13.27
N LYS A 265 -3.89 7.25 -13.77
CA LYS A 265 -4.10 6.44 -14.96
C LYS A 265 -5.10 5.32 -14.63
N SER A 266 -5.69 4.70 -15.65
CA SER A 266 -6.49 3.50 -15.46
C SER A 266 -5.58 2.33 -15.06
N ALA A 267 -5.97 1.59 -14.02
CA ALA A 267 -5.27 0.37 -13.61
C ALA A 267 -5.30 -0.69 -14.72
N GLU A 268 -6.40 -0.78 -15.44
CA GLU A 268 -6.54 -1.69 -16.58
C GLU A 268 -5.48 -1.46 -17.65
N SER A 269 -5.26 -0.19 -18.04
CA SER A 269 -4.22 0.15 -19.02
C SER A 269 -2.82 -0.24 -18.56
N VAL A 270 -2.52 -0.12 -17.27
CA VAL A 270 -1.22 -0.48 -16.69
C VAL A 270 -1.03 -2.00 -16.74
N VAL A 271 -2.04 -2.76 -16.33
CA VAL A 271 -1.98 -4.23 -16.31
C VAL A 271 -1.85 -4.79 -17.73
N GLN A 272 -2.62 -4.26 -18.69
CA GLN A 272 -2.55 -4.68 -20.09
C GLN A 272 -1.16 -4.44 -20.72
N CYS A 273 -0.50 -3.32 -20.36
CA CYS A 273 0.87 -3.06 -20.83
C CYS A 273 1.91 -4.03 -20.26
N GLN A 274 1.66 -4.57 -19.06
CA GLN A 274 2.56 -5.54 -18.41
C GLN A 274 2.31 -6.99 -18.83
N GLY A 275 1.12 -7.30 -19.32
CA GLY A 275 0.71 -8.64 -19.74
C GLY A 275 0.87 -8.94 -21.23
N ARG A 276 1.46 -8.05 -22.02
CA ARG A 276 1.74 -8.33 -23.43
C ARG A 276 3.08 -9.09 -23.54
N PRO A 277 3.07 -10.37 -23.92
CA PRO A 277 4.25 -10.93 -24.57
C PRO A 277 4.42 -10.20 -25.89
N ASP A 278 5.61 -9.70 -26.19
CA ASP A 278 5.98 -9.24 -27.51
C ASP A 278 5.97 -10.40 -28.49
#